data_d7dd60bc244583114d2b6b4281477055
#
_entry.id   d7dd60bc244583114d2b6b4281477055
#
_cell.length_a   1.000
_cell.length_b   1.000
_cell.length_c   1.000
_cell.angle_alpha   90.00
_cell.angle_beta   90.00
_cell.angle_gamma   90.00
#
_symmetry.space_group_name_H-M   'P 1'
#
loop_
_entity.id
_entity.type
_entity.pdbx_description
1 polymer ?
#
loop_
_entity_poly.entity_id
_entity_poly.type
_entity_poly.pdbx_seq_one_letter_code
_entity_poly.pdbx_strand_id
1 'polypeptide(L)'
;ANPALGYRTAGSAAETATGDMLYREMKAIGLTDVTRDTFSLDGWEFEKAVLKFTDDNEQEHTFQMGGYQTNFETDGFEDYELVYLGKGTAADYEGINVKGKLVMVEINQRDEWWISFPVYQAYLRGAAALIAVQANGYGEIAETALNAQDIAGPDFAPAFSLSQADAKILKCAIQTNAFTHQNNQMTSESSHGNLDHSETSPEADSSILRKQTLKVSLDARSRVIPDTKASNIVGKIQGTETDAMIVLSAHYDSYFDGFQDDNCAVSMTFGIIKALIDSGYQPRYTIAVCALAAEEWGVCDSKFDWSTGAWNQVFRVHPEWQGRVIADLNFELPAHAHNTQDAIRSTYESADFLKHFCENITVPKEAYPDGLTVLAPIETWSDDFSMAIAGIPSTVNDFSAGPFMETHYHSQYDNEEIYQENVYRFHHELYTRLLLKLDTLIFPPLDFSHLFRKMHSSVSARMAEQDEEDLQGVMQTLIRETEQAERTAEELYEWIEKSQIVCPVAAKSGEDISQRLLGIFRKGQDYFVRLNWQDEVL
;
A
#
# COMPACT_ATOMS: atom_id res chain seq x y z
N ALA A 1 9.34 17.48 6.13
CA ALA A 1 9.95 16.34 5.39
C ALA A 1 11.44 16.31 5.63
N ASN A 2 12.02 15.12 5.70
CA ASN A 2 13.47 14.94 5.80
C ASN A 2 14.08 14.98 4.38
N PRO A 3 14.78 16.07 3.98
CA PRO A 3 15.29 16.16 2.61
C PRO A 3 16.44 15.18 2.32
N ALA A 4 17.06 14.61 3.34
CA ALA A 4 18.10 13.58 3.17
C ALA A 4 17.51 12.19 2.86
N LEU A 5 16.27 11.94 3.25
CA LEU A 5 15.54 10.69 3.01
C LEU A 5 14.47 10.82 1.92
N GLY A 6 14.15 12.02 1.42
CA GLY A 6 13.26 12.23 0.29
C GLY A 6 11.76 12.15 0.60
N TYR A 7 11.33 12.05 1.84
CA TYR A 7 9.93 11.86 2.21
C TYR A 7 9.00 12.97 1.70
N ARG A 8 7.91 12.58 1.03
CA ARG A 8 6.78 13.43 0.62
C ARG A 8 5.49 12.93 1.29
N THR A 9 5.53 12.89 2.60
CA THR A 9 4.44 12.35 3.41
C THR A 9 3.18 13.22 3.36
N ALA A 10 2.04 12.60 3.62
CA ALA A 10 0.72 13.23 3.58
C ALA A 10 0.64 14.53 4.40
N GLY A 11 0.08 15.58 3.80
CA GLY A 11 -0.07 16.89 4.42
C GLY A 11 1.23 17.67 4.61
N SER A 12 2.39 17.13 4.18
CA SER A 12 3.67 17.80 4.31
C SER A 12 3.85 18.94 3.30
N ALA A 13 4.81 19.83 3.59
CA ALA A 13 5.19 20.88 2.65
C ALA A 13 5.77 20.31 1.34
N ALA A 14 6.42 19.14 1.39
CA ALA A 14 6.97 18.46 0.21
C ALA A 14 5.85 17.91 -0.69
N GLU A 15 4.84 17.26 -0.11
CA GLU A 15 3.65 16.84 -0.84
C GLU A 15 2.93 18.03 -1.49
N THR A 16 2.70 19.11 -0.74
CA THR A 16 2.07 20.33 -1.27
C THR A 16 2.86 20.91 -2.45
N ALA A 17 4.20 20.98 -2.35
CA ALA A 17 5.05 21.48 -3.43
C ALA A 17 4.99 20.59 -4.67
N THR A 18 4.91 19.27 -4.49
CA THR A 18 4.74 18.29 -5.58
C THR A 18 3.37 18.45 -6.23
N GLY A 19 2.29 18.53 -5.46
CA GLY A 19 0.95 18.82 -5.98
C GLY A 19 0.88 20.13 -6.77
N ASP A 20 1.59 21.18 -6.32
CA ASP A 20 1.72 22.44 -7.07
C ASP A 20 2.49 22.29 -8.38
N MET A 21 3.49 21.43 -8.42
CA MET A 21 4.21 21.08 -9.65
C MET A 21 3.27 20.34 -10.62
N LEU A 22 2.60 19.29 -10.15
CA LEU A 22 1.66 18.49 -10.97
C LEU A 22 0.52 19.35 -11.53
N TYR A 23 -0.02 20.25 -10.71
CA TYR A 23 -1.03 21.21 -11.18
C TYR A 23 -0.54 22.07 -12.36
N ARG A 24 0.71 22.55 -12.31
CA ARG A 24 1.30 23.33 -13.41
C ARG A 24 1.56 22.46 -14.64
N GLU A 25 2.08 21.24 -14.43
CA GLU A 25 2.35 20.30 -15.53
C GLU A 25 1.06 19.88 -16.24
N MET A 26 -0.01 19.54 -15.51
CA MET A 26 -1.31 19.24 -16.11
C MET A 26 -1.80 20.36 -17.04
N LYS A 27 -1.64 21.62 -16.63
CA LYS A 27 -1.95 22.78 -17.48
C LYS A 27 -0.99 22.91 -18.68
N ALA A 28 0.30 22.66 -18.47
CA ALA A 28 1.31 22.79 -19.49
C ALA A 28 1.14 21.76 -20.62
N ILE A 29 0.73 20.54 -20.31
CA ILE A 29 0.43 19.51 -21.32
C ILE A 29 -0.92 19.71 -22.02
N GLY A 30 -1.77 20.61 -21.55
CA GLY A 30 -3.03 21.01 -22.19
C GLY A 30 -4.30 20.43 -21.60
N LEU A 31 -4.26 19.87 -20.39
CA LEU A 31 -5.47 19.48 -19.68
C LEU A 31 -6.32 20.70 -19.31
N THR A 32 -7.64 20.52 -19.37
CA THR A 32 -8.64 21.53 -18.97
C THR A 32 -9.18 21.24 -17.59
N ASP A 33 -9.91 22.18 -17.00
CA ASP A 33 -10.53 22.07 -15.68
C ASP A 33 -9.59 21.51 -14.59
N VAL A 34 -8.34 22.01 -14.62
CA VAL A 34 -7.35 21.55 -13.63
C VAL A 34 -7.68 22.13 -12.28
N THR A 35 -7.93 21.26 -11.30
CA THR A 35 -8.34 21.63 -9.93
C THR A 35 -7.38 21.06 -8.87
N ARG A 36 -7.48 21.62 -7.67
CA ARG A 36 -6.96 21.05 -6.43
C ARG A 36 -8.14 20.66 -5.57
N ASP A 37 -8.36 19.40 -5.42
CA ASP A 37 -9.46 18.82 -4.69
C ASP A 37 -9.00 18.57 -3.25
N THR A 38 -9.19 19.59 -2.41
CA THR A 38 -8.61 19.66 -1.07
C THR A 38 -9.50 18.98 -0.04
N PHE A 39 -8.90 18.18 0.82
CA PHE A 39 -9.54 17.52 1.96
C PHE A 39 -8.69 17.68 3.23
N SER A 40 -9.28 17.36 4.39
CA SER A 40 -8.58 17.36 5.69
C SER A 40 -8.20 15.94 6.07
N LEU A 41 -7.01 15.82 6.68
CA LEU A 41 -6.46 14.57 7.21
C LEU A 41 -5.52 14.89 8.36
N ASP A 42 -5.08 13.88 9.10
CA ASP A 42 -3.92 14.01 9.97
C ASP A 42 -2.67 13.92 9.10
N GLY A 43 -1.83 14.93 9.11
CA GLY A 43 -0.59 14.92 8.33
C GLY A 43 0.57 14.36 9.14
N TRP A 44 1.64 13.98 8.47
CA TRP A 44 2.86 13.52 9.14
C TRP A 44 4.09 14.28 8.64
N GLU A 45 4.91 14.73 9.58
CA GLU A 45 6.22 15.30 9.31
C GLU A 45 7.31 14.49 10.03
N PHE A 46 8.18 13.88 9.27
CA PHE A 46 9.41 13.27 9.77
C PHE A 46 10.61 14.17 9.44
N GLU A 47 11.20 14.80 10.47
CA GLU A 47 12.32 15.70 10.30
C GLU A 47 13.65 14.97 10.43
N LYS A 48 13.79 14.15 11.48
CA LYS A 48 15.04 13.41 11.75
C LYS A 48 14.82 12.29 12.76
N ALA A 49 15.70 11.30 12.71
CA ALA A 49 15.98 10.39 13.82
C ALA A 49 17.42 9.92 13.70
N VAL A 50 18.22 10.21 14.71
CA VAL A 50 19.65 9.89 14.78
C VAL A 50 19.95 9.23 16.11
N LEU A 51 20.48 8.02 16.06
CA LEU A 51 20.89 7.26 17.23
C LEU A 51 22.42 7.32 17.36
N LYS A 52 22.90 7.50 18.57
CA LYS A 52 24.34 7.48 18.89
C LYS A 52 24.62 6.51 20.02
N PHE A 53 25.78 5.89 19.95
CA PHE A 53 26.34 5.20 21.10
C PHE A 53 27.86 5.23 21.05
N THR A 54 28.51 5.13 22.21
CA THR A 54 29.97 5.01 22.34
C THR A 54 30.30 3.59 22.78
N ASP A 55 31.17 2.93 22.02
CA ASP A 55 31.61 1.57 22.32
C ASP A 55 32.71 1.55 23.43
N ASP A 56 33.08 0.33 23.84
CA ASP A 56 34.13 0.13 24.88
C ASP A 56 35.53 0.63 24.50
N ASN A 57 35.76 0.94 23.21
CA ASN A 57 36.99 1.53 22.70
C ASN A 57 36.92 3.05 22.63
N GLU A 58 35.92 3.68 23.22
CA GLU A 58 35.64 5.12 23.17
C GLU A 58 35.35 5.64 21.74
N GLN A 59 34.95 4.74 20.80
CA GLN A 59 34.54 5.15 19.46
C GLN A 59 33.05 5.51 19.47
N GLU A 60 32.70 6.73 19.01
CA GLU A 60 31.35 7.16 18.78
C GLU A 60 30.83 6.61 17.45
N HIS A 61 29.68 5.93 17.50
CA HIS A 61 28.89 5.47 16.35
C HIS A 61 27.66 6.36 16.21
N THR A 62 27.34 6.76 14.99
CA THR A 62 26.15 7.56 14.66
C THR A 62 25.38 6.88 13.57
N PHE A 63 24.09 6.62 13.81
CA PHE A 63 23.20 5.89 12.90
C PHE A 63 22.04 6.78 12.47
N GLN A 64 21.82 6.89 11.16
CA GLN A 64 20.61 7.47 10.60
C GLN A 64 19.48 6.44 10.67
N MET A 65 18.34 6.84 11.20
CA MET A 65 17.14 6.01 11.24
C MET A 65 16.07 6.54 10.29
N GLY A 66 15.22 5.67 9.78
CA GLY A 66 13.97 5.99 9.10
C GLY A 66 12.82 6.18 10.10
N GLY A 67 11.70 6.69 9.64
CA GLY A 67 10.53 6.97 10.47
C GLY A 67 9.33 6.11 10.11
N TYR A 68 8.53 5.84 11.10
CA TYR A 68 7.15 5.36 10.97
C TYR A 68 6.21 6.46 11.46
N GLN A 69 4.94 6.42 11.04
CA GLN A 69 3.93 7.43 11.38
C GLN A 69 3.66 7.50 12.88
N THR A 70 4.42 8.30 13.60
CA THR A 70 4.23 8.45 15.05
C THR A 70 4.70 9.80 15.57
N ASN A 71 4.24 10.17 16.78
CA ASN A 71 4.73 11.33 17.51
C ASN A 71 5.90 10.94 18.40
N PHE A 72 7.05 11.54 18.17
CA PHE A 72 8.21 11.44 19.06
C PHE A 72 9.12 12.66 18.87
N GLU A 73 9.41 13.37 19.94
CA GLU A 73 10.25 14.55 19.90
C GLU A 73 11.20 14.60 21.09
N THR A 74 12.47 14.89 20.83
CA THR A 74 13.52 15.12 21.85
C THR A 74 14.06 16.54 21.76
N ASP A 75 14.58 17.07 22.86
CA ASP A 75 15.31 18.35 22.88
C ASP A 75 16.82 18.10 22.66
N GLY A 76 17.19 17.77 21.41
CA GLY A 76 18.53 17.28 21.07
C GLY A 76 18.71 15.81 21.47
N PHE A 77 19.97 15.39 21.72
CA PHE A 77 20.26 14.03 22.13
C PHE A 77 19.85 13.77 23.58
N GLU A 78 18.95 12.83 23.78
CA GLU A 78 18.52 12.32 25.07
C GLU A 78 18.97 10.88 25.27
N ASP A 79 19.35 10.53 26.52
CA ASP A 79 19.89 9.21 26.86
C ASP A 79 18.78 8.20 27.15
N TYR A 80 18.92 7.02 26.57
CA TYR A 80 18.03 5.87 26.75
C TYR A 80 18.80 4.58 27.01
N GLU A 81 18.12 3.61 27.61
CA GLU A 81 18.56 2.21 27.57
C GLU A 81 17.92 1.51 26.37
N LEU A 82 18.70 0.84 25.56
CA LEU A 82 18.26 0.00 24.43
C LEU A 82 18.24 -1.47 24.84
N VAL A 83 17.14 -2.16 24.53
CA VAL A 83 16.97 -3.60 24.75
C VAL A 83 16.67 -4.28 23.41
N TYR A 84 17.33 -5.40 23.14
CA TYR A 84 17.01 -6.24 22.00
C TYR A 84 16.04 -7.36 22.38
N LEU A 85 14.89 -7.47 21.67
CA LEU A 85 13.81 -8.41 22.00
C LEU A 85 13.41 -9.32 20.83
N GLY A 86 14.39 -9.75 20.01
CA GLY A 86 14.11 -10.70 18.93
C GLY A 86 13.04 -10.17 17.98
N LYS A 87 11.89 -10.83 17.90
CA LYS A 87 10.78 -10.47 17.02
C LYS A 87 9.75 -9.52 17.66
N GLY A 88 9.88 -9.22 18.95
CA GLY A 88 8.95 -8.35 19.66
C GLY A 88 7.56 -8.96 19.89
N THR A 89 7.46 -10.29 19.92
CA THR A 89 6.21 -10.99 20.28
C THR A 89 5.93 -10.85 21.78
N ALA A 90 4.70 -11.12 22.21
CA ALA A 90 4.34 -11.06 23.62
C ALA A 90 5.26 -11.92 24.52
N ALA A 91 5.70 -13.08 24.02
CA ALA A 91 6.63 -13.98 24.72
C ALA A 91 8.04 -13.38 24.87
N ASP A 92 8.49 -12.57 23.90
CA ASP A 92 9.81 -11.94 23.96
C ASP A 92 9.93 -10.92 25.10
N TYR A 93 8.80 -10.38 25.56
CA TYR A 93 8.74 -9.43 26.68
C TYR A 93 8.65 -10.10 28.05
N GLU A 94 8.45 -11.42 28.14
CA GLU A 94 8.24 -12.08 29.43
C GLU A 94 9.44 -11.90 30.36
N GLY A 95 9.19 -11.32 31.54
CA GLY A 95 10.21 -11.05 32.56
C GLY A 95 11.16 -9.90 32.23
N ILE A 96 10.93 -9.13 31.17
CA ILE A 96 11.76 -7.99 30.75
C ILE A 96 11.03 -6.68 31.06
N ASN A 97 11.67 -5.77 31.79
CA ASN A 97 11.15 -4.43 32.01
C ASN A 97 11.66 -3.48 30.91
N VAL A 98 10.75 -3.01 30.06
CA VAL A 98 11.05 -2.09 28.94
C VAL A 98 10.53 -0.67 29.17
N LYS A 99 9.94 -0.39 30.33
CA LYS A 99 9.34 0.91 30.60
C LYS A 99 10.37 2.04 30.46
N GLY A 100 10.07 3.01 29.55
CA GLY A 100 10.94 4.14 29.25
C GLY A 100 12.21 3.79 28.46
N LYS A 101 12.33 2.56 27.96
CA LYS A 101 13.48 2.12 27.15
C LYS A 101 13.16 2.13 25.67
N LEU A 102 14.19 2.12 24.83
CA LEU A 102 14.08 1.79 23.41
C LEU A 102 14.09 0.27 23.27
N VAL A 103 13.20 -0.25 22.44
CA VAL A 103 13.10 -1.69 22.15
C VAL A 103 13.49 -1.93 20.69
N MET A 104 14.54 -2.72 20.45
CA MET A 104 14.94 -3.10 19.10
C MET A 104 14.43 -4.51 18.79
N VAL A 105 13.83 -4.67 17.61
CA VAL A 105 13.31 -5.95 17.10
C VAL A 105 13.77 -6.17 15.65
N GLU A 106 13.86 -7.43 15.24
CA GLU A 106 14.10 -7.84 13.86
C GLU A 106 12.91 -8.62 13.35
N ILE A 107 12.23 -8.08 12.36
CA ILE A 107 11.02 -8.67 11.77
C ILE A 107 11.07 -8.60 10.24
N ASN A 108 10.44 -9.56 9.59
CA ASN A 108 10.08 -9.43 8.18
C ASN A 108 8.62 -8.98 8.09
N GLN A 109 8.40 -7.74 7.63
CA GLN A 109 7.07 -7.15 7.56
C GLN A 109 6.19 -7.75 6.45
N ARG A 110 6.76 -8.51 5.53
CA ARG A 110 6.01 -9.14 4.43
C ARG A 110 5.68 -10.60 4.72
N ASP A 111 6.60 -11.32 5.34
CA ASP A 111 6.45 -12.76 5.63
C ASP A 111 5.85 -13.05 7.01
N GLU A 112 6.03 -12.14 7.98
CA GLU A 112 5.67 -12.41 9.37
C GLU A 112 4.45 -11.59 9.79
N TRP A 113 4.64 -10.31 10.11
CA TRP A 113 3.58 -9.40 10.54
C TRP A 113 3.94 -7.94 10.32
N TRP A 114 2.92 -7.15 10.12
CA TRP A 114 3.04 -5.72 9.89
C TRP A 114 3.64 -4.98 11.08
N ILE A 115 4.24 -3.82 10.85
CA ILE A 115 4.89 -2.98 11.87
C ILE A 115 3.96 -2.62 13.04
N SER A 116 2.67 -2.49 12.80
CA SER A 116 1.67 -2.17 13.83
C SER A 116 1.69 -3.17 15.00
N PHE A 117 1.92 -4.45 14.72
CA PHE A 117 1.94 -5.47 15.78
C PHE A 117 3.07 -5.26 16.80
N PRO A 118 4.37 -5.22 16.45
CA PRO A 118 5.44 -5.02 17.43
C PRO A 118 5.41 -3.62 18.06
N VAL A 119 4.94 -2.61 17.34
CA VAL A 119 4.75 -1.25 17.90
C VAL A 119 3.76 -1.27 19.05
N TYR A 120 2.61 -1.90 18.88
CA TYR A 120 1.63 -2.08 19.95
C TYR A 120 2.17 -2.87 21.14
N GLN A 121 2.93 -3.93 20.88
CA GLN A 121 3.53 -4.72 21.96
C GLN A 121 4.50 -3.89 22.80
N ALA A 122 5.30 -3.03 22.20
CA ALA A 122 6.21 -2.13 22.89
C ALA A 122 5.44 -1.04 23.66
N TYR A 123 4.49 -0.38 23.00
CA TYR A 123 3.67 0.68 23.58
C TYR A 123 2.91 0.22 24.84
N LEU A 124 2.20 -0.91 24.75
CA LEU A 124 1.41 -1.46 25.88
C LEU A 124 2.27 -1.78 27.11
N ARG A 125 3.59 -1.94 26.95
CA ARG A 125 4.55 -2.19 28.02
C ARG A 125 5.31 -0.95 28.48
N GLY A 126 4.94 0.21 27.91
CA GLY A 126 5.51 1.50 28.27
C GLY A 126 6.92 1.75 27.75
N ALA A 127 7.34 1.10 26.66
CA ALA A 127 8.57 1.45 25.98
C ALA A 127 8.53 2.91 25.51
N ALA A 128 9.68 3.56 25.43
CA ALA A 128 9.78 4.93 24.90
C ALA A 128 9.58 4.95 23.40
N ALA A 129 10.18 3.99 22.66
CA ALA A 129 9.96 3.77 21.25
C ALA A 129 10.36 2.35 20.83
N LEU A 130 9.81 1.88 19.72
CA LEU A 130 10.28 0.70 19.01
C LEU A 130 11.33 1.10 17.97
N ILE A 131 12.36 0.28 17.77
CA ILE A 131 13.29 0.34 16.65
C ILE A 131 13.14 -0.97 15.88
N ALA A 132 12.59 -0.90 14.68
CA ALA A 132 12.39 -2.07 13.83
C ALA A 132 13.55 -2.20 12.83
N VAL A 133 14.06 -3.40 12.71
CA VAL A 133 15.05 -3.79 11.70
C VAL A 133 14.36 -4.77 10.76
N GLN A 134 14.37 -4.47 9.47
CA GLN A 134 13.80 -5.36 8.46
C GLN A 134 14.66 -6.61 8.34
N ALA A 135 14.12 -7.78 8.69
CA ALA A 135 14.79 -9.06 8.55
C ALA A 135 14.60 -9.62 7.13
N ASN A 136 15.57 -10.40 6.63
CA ASN A 136 15.45 -11.11 5.37
C ASN A 136 14.35 -12.18 5.44
N GLY A 137 13.59 -12.32 4.36
CA GLY A 137 12.57 -13.35 4.18
C GLY A 137 12.80 -14.09 2.85
N TYR A 138 11.90 -13.89 1.89
CA TYR A 138 12.01 -14.49 0.55
C TYR A 138 12.95 -13.69 -0.39
N GLY A 139 13.35 -12.49 -0.04
CA GLY A 139 14.30 -11.65 -0.75
C GLY A 139 15.52 -11.28 0.11
N GLU A 140 16.61 -10.89 -0.54
CA GLU A 140 17.82 -10.42 0.13
C GLU A 140 17.78 -8.89 0.24
N ILE A 141 17.56 -8.39 1.44
CA ILE A 141 17.46 -6.96 1.73
C ILE A 141 18.86 -6.38 1.84
N ALA A 142 19.10 -5.21 1.24
CA ALA A 142 20.37 -4.51 1.39
C ALA A 142 20.65 -4.20 2.88
N GLU A 143 21.86 -4.55 3.36
CA GLU A 143 22.22 -4.40 4.79
C GLU A 143 22.06 -2.96 5.32
N THR A 144 22.04 -1.97 4.44
CA THR A 144 21.88 -0.55 4.80
C THR A 144 20.47 -0.03 4.57
N ALA A 145 19.51 -0.90 4.18
CA ALA A 145 18.13 -0.49 3.95
C ALA A 145 17.48 -0.02 5.24
N LEU A 146 16.82 1.13 5.14
CA LEU A 146 15.82 1.61 6.09
C LEU A 146 14.44 1.26 5.57
N ASN A 147 13.44 1.36 6.42
CA ASN A 147 12.04 1.18 6.05
C ASN A 147 11.22 2.37 6.56
N ALA A 148 10.12 2.65 5.90
CA ALA A 148 9.09 3.57 6.34
C ALA A 148 7.73 2.95 6.08
N GLN A 149 6.76 3.27 6.92
CA GLN A 149 5.39 2.78 6.84
C GLN A 149 4.52 3.66 7.70
N ASP A 150 3.25 3.78 7.35
CA ASP A 150 2.31 4.26 8.32
C ASP A 150 1.97 3.17 9.36
N ILE A 151 1.39 3.56 10.47
CA ILE A 151 0.96 2.64 11.53
C ILE A 151 -0.50 2.89 11.81
N ALA A 152 -1.34 1.93 11.43
CA ALA A 152 -2.75 1.95 11.79
C ALA A 152 -2.89 1.81 13.31
N GLY A 153 -3.15 2.91 13.99
CA GLY A 153 -3.28 2.92 15.44
C GLY A 153 -2.88 4.25 16.08
N PRO A 154 -2.59 4.23 17.40
CA PRO A 154 -2.29 5.47 18.10
C PRO A 154 -0.99 6.12 17.62
N ASP A 155 -1.07 7.38 17.26
CA ASP A 155 0.05 8.23 16.86
C ASP A 155 1.09 8.46 17.98
N PHE A 156 0.77 8.08 19.20
CA PHE A 156 1.64 8.14 20.37
C PHE A 156 2.39 6.83 20.67
N ALA A 157 2.34 5.83 19.78
CA ALA A 157 3.14 4.61 19.88
C ALA A 157 4.39 4.73 19.00
N PRO A 158 5.52 5.32 19.49
CA PRO A 158 6.64 5.72 18.64
C PRO A 158 7.38 4.54 18.04
N ALA A 159 7.77 4.68 16.77
CA ALA A 159 8.60 3.70 16.09
C ALA A 159 9.56 4.35 15.07
N PHE A 160 10.71 3.70 14.89
CA PHE A 160 11.75 4.07 13.93
C PHE A 160 12.30 2.82 13.25
N SER A 161 12.83 2.96 12.04
CA SER A 161 13.56 1.88 11.37
C SER A 161 15.07 2.07 11.48
N LEU A 162 15.79 0.96 11.54
CA LEU A 162 17.24 0.92 11.57
C LEU A 162 17.76 -0.13 10.58
N SER A 163 18.91 0.13 9.95
CA SER A 163 19.50 -0.80 9.00
C SER A 163 20.02 -2.08 9.67
N GLN A 164 20.08 -3.19 8.94
CA GLN A 164 20.67 -4.45 9.41
C GLN A 164 22.13 -4.27 9.83
N ALA A 165 22.90 -3.49 9.05
CA ALA A 165 24.31 -3.22 9.33
C ALA A 165 24.50 -2.50 10.67
N ASP A 166 23.70 -1.46 10.94
CA ASP A 166 23.76 -0.70 12.18
C ASP A 166 23.26 -1.52 13.37
N ALA A 167 22.18 -2.27 13.18
CA ALA A 167 21.67 -3.17 14.21
C ALA A 167 22.67 -4.25 14.63
N LYS A 168 23.46 -4.76 13.68
CA LYS A 168 24.53 -5.73 13.95
C LYS A 168 25.60 -5.15 14.89
N ILE A 169 25.97 -3.88 14.70
CA ILE A 169 26.93 -3.17 15.58
C ILE A 169 26.33 -3.08 17.01
N LEU A 170 25.08 -2.64 17.12
CA LEU A 170 24.41 -2.54 18.43
C LEU A 170 24.27 -3.89 19.13
N LYS A 171 23.91 -4.95 18.39
CA LYS A 171 23.82 -6.31 18.96
C LYS A 171 25.17 -6.81 19.47
N CYS A 172 26.25 -6.57 18.71
CA CYS A 172 27.61 -6.90 19.16
C CYS A 172 27.97 -6.17 20.46
N ALA A 173 27.63 -4.89 20.60
CA ALA A 173 27.88 -4.12 21.82
C ALA A 173 27.07 -4.66 23.01
N ILE A 174 25.79 -5.02 22.81
CA ILE A 174 24.95 -5.65 23.84
C ILE A 174 25.57 -6.99 24.30
N GLN A 175 26.08 -7.81 23.38
CA GLN A 175 26.75 -9.09 23.70
C GLN A 175 28.01 -8.89 24.51
N THR A 176 28.88 -7.94 24.13
CA THR A 176 30.13 -7.65 24.84
C THR A 176 29.85 -7.22 26.28
N ASN A 177 28.87 -6.33 26.49
CA ASN A 177 28.44 -5.93 27.83
C ASN A 177 27.96 -7.12 28.68
N ALA A 178 27.26 -8.08 28.07
CA ALA A 178 26.81 -9.29 28.76
C ALA A 178 27.98 -10.13 29.31
N PHE A 179 29.01 -10.35 28.50
CA PHE A 179 30.20 -11.13 28.90
C PHE A 179 31.01 -10.41 29.97
N THR A 180 31.15 -9.09 29.90
CA THR A 180 31.89 -8.30 30.90
C THR A 180 31.18 -8.32 32.24
N HIS A 181 29.86 -8.22 32.28
CA HIS A 181 29.08 -8.33 33.52
C HIS A 181 29.14 -9.73 34.16
N GLN A 182 29.07 -10.80 33.37
CA GLN A 182 29.21 -12.16 33.84
C GLN A 182 30.59 -12.43 34.45
N ASN A 183 31.67 -11.99 33.78
CA ASN A 183 33.03 -12.15 34.30
C ASN A 183 33.25 -11.37 35.59
N ASN A 184 32.72 -10.16 35.73
CA ASN A 184 32.80 -9.36 36.94
C ASN A 184 31.99 -10.00 38.13
N GLN A 185 30.87 -10.67 37.87
CA GLN A 185 30.15 -11.42 38.87
C GLN A 185 30.90 -12.69 39.26
N MET A 186 31.47 -13.44 38.33
CA MET A 186 32.28 -14.63 38.62
C MET A 186 33.55 -14.31 39.40
N THR A 187 34.19 -13.17 39.13
CA THR A 187 35.37 -12.72 39.90
C THR A 187 35.01 -12.28 41.34
N SER A 188 33.78 -11.85 41.59
CA SER A 188 33.28 -11.51 42.93
C SER A 188 32.81 -12.73 43.72
N GLU A 189 32.52 -13.87 43.07
CA GLU A 189 32.05 -15.12 43.72
C GLU A 189 33.08 -16.26 43.69
N SER A 190 34.22 -16.12 43.02
CA SER A 190 35.16 -17.22 42.89
C SER A 190 36.07 -17.42 44.11
N SER A 191 35.57 -18.21 45.08
CA SER A 191 36.37 -19.19 45.78
C SER A 191 35.74 -20.58 45.59
N HIS A 192 36.41 -21.42 44.75
CA HIS A 192 36.17 -22.84 44.48
C HIS A 192 35.11 -23.26 43.44
N GLY A 193 35.57 -23.78 42.31
CA GLY A 193 34.80 -24.65 41.42
C GLY A 193 35.36 -24.81 40.01
N ASN A 194 35.59 -26.04 39.58
CA ASN A 194 36.14 -26.45 38.28
C ASN A 194 35.38 -25.91 37.06
N LEU A 195 36.13 -25.47 36.04
CA LEU A 195 35.64 -25.09 34.71
C LEU A 195 35.29 -26.34 33.91
N ASP A 196 34.02 -26.50 33.60
CA ASP A 196 33.53 -27.43 32.59
C ASP A 196 33.23 -26.65 31.27
N HIS A 197 33.93 -26.98 30.19
CA HIS A 197 33.72 -26.38 28.89
C HIS A 197 32.53 -27.07 28.20
N SER A 198 31.31 -26.54 28.39
CA SER A 198 30.17 -26.93 27.57
C SER A 198 30.00 -25.91 26.43
N GLU A 199 29.94 -26.41 25.21
CA GLU A 199 29.58 -25.63 24.02
C GLU A 199 28.17 -25.03 24.21
N THR A 200 28.10 -23.70 24.19
CA THR A 200 26.81 -23.00 24.29
C THR A 200 26.06 -23.14 22.98
N SER A 201 24.82 -23.61 23.04
CA SER A 201 23.91 -23.70 21.89
C SER A 201 23.44 -22.30 21.45
N PRO A 202 23.08 -22.07 20.16
CA PRO A 202 22.60 -20.78 19.65
C PRO A 202 21.39 -20.21 20.43
N GLU A 203 20.57 -21.06 21.04
CA GLU A 203 19.39 -20.65 21.85
C GLU A 203 19.78 -20.05 23.20
N ALA A 204 20.89 -20.50 23.81
CA ALA A 204 21.39 -19.91 25.04
C ALA A 204 21.89 -18.46 24.84
N ASP A 205 22.45 -18.17 23.67
CA ASP A 205 22.98 -16.85 23.32
C ASP A 205 21.86 -15.80 23.19
N SER A 206 20.73 -16.15 22.56
CA SER A 206 19.59 -15.25 22.42
C SER A 206 18.93 -14.87 23.75
N SER A 207 18.90 -15.78 24.73
CA SER A 207 18.30 -15.54 26.06
C SER A 207 19.14 -14.60 26.92
N ILE A 208 20.46 -14.58 26.72
CA ILE A 208 21.38 -13.69 27.42
C ILE A 208 21.25 -12.26 26.88
N LEU A 209 21.15 -12.11 25.57
CA LEU A 209 20.97 -10.80 24.91
C LEU A 209 19.71 -10.05 25.39
N ARG A 210 18.62 -10.75 25.60
CA ARG A 210 17.34 -10.15 26.01
C ARG A 210 17.36 -9.51 27.40
N LYS A 211 18.31 -9.83 28.25
CA LYS A 211 18.42 -9.31 29.64
C LYS A 211 19.40 -8.15 29.78
N GLN A 212 20.11 -7.80 28.72
CA GLN A 212 21.13 -6.77 28.75
C GLN A 212 20.61 -5.49 28.12
N THR A 213 21.11 -4.35 28.61
CA THR A 213 20.81 -3.03 28.07
C THR A 213 22.08 -2.36 27.56
N LEU A 214 21.94 -1.56 26.52
CA LEU A 214 22.98 -0.69 25.99
C LEU A 214 22.55 0.76 26.20
N LYS A 215 23.46 1.61 26.71
CA LYS A 215 23.20 3.04 26.77
C LYS A 215 23.39 3.65 25.39
N VAL A 216 22.40 4.38 24.92
CA VAL A 216 22.36 5.08 23.62
C VAL A 216 21.79 6.48 23.82
N SER A 217 22.08 7.38 22.88
CA SER A 217 21.47 8.72 22.85
C SER A 217 20.68 8.87 21.53
N LEU A 218 19.44 9.34 21.62
CA LEU A 218 18.53 9.53 20.49
C LEU A 218 18.18 11.02 20.34
N ASP A 219 18.33 11.55 19.11
CA ASP A 219 17.80 12.85 18.70
C ASP A 219 16.80 12.62 17.56
N ALA A 220 15.51 12.81 17.83
CA ALA A 220 14.46 12.53 16.88
C ALA A 220 13.37 13.59 16.90
N ARG A 221 12.77 13.81 15.74
CA ARG A 221 11.57 14.64 15.58
C ARG A 221 10.67 14.04 14.50
N SER A 222 9.57 13.47 14.96
CA SER A 222 8.48 12.91 14.16
C SER A 222 7.16 13.39 14.72
N ARG A 223 6.28 13.95 13.89
CA ARG A 223 5.04 14.58 14.35
C ARG A 223 3.87 14.21 13.46
N VAL A 224 2.81 13.70 14.05
CA VAL A 224 1.48 13.65 13.44
C VAL A 224 0.78 14.98 13.74
N ILE A 225 0.27 15.64 12.71
CA ILE A 225 -0.29 16.98 12.80
C ILE A 225 -1.78 16.91 12.45
N PRO A 226 -2.68 17.02 13.45
CA PRO A 226 -4.13 16.96 13.20
C PRO A 226 -4.62 18.07 12.28
N ASP A 227 -5.72 17.82 11.58
CA ASP A 227 -6.43 18.80 10.74
C ASP A 227 -5.56 19.47 9.65
N THR A 228 -4.54 18.79 9.20
CA THR A 228 -3.74 19.22 8.03
C THR A 228 -4.57 19.08 6.75
N LYS A 229 -4.04 19.54 5.64
CA LYS A 229 -4.70 19.48 4.34
C LYS A 229 -3.78 18.89 3.30
N ALA A 230 -4.34 17.98 2.50
CA ALA A 230 -3.78 17.51 1.23
C ALA A 230 -4.73 17.82 0.07
N SER A 231 -4.29 17.65 -1.15
CA SER A 231 -5.12 17.93 -2.33
C SER A 231 -4.82 16.93 -3.44
N ASN A 232 -5.82 16.21 -3.88
CA ASN A 232 -5.73 15.51 -5.15
C ASN A 232 -5.67 16.55 -6.29
N ILE A 233 -4.89 16.25 -7.32
CA ILE A 233 -4.76 17.14 -8.48
C ILE A 233 -5.48 16.47 -9.64
N VAL A 234 -6.53 17.13 -10.13
CA VAL A 234 -7.37 16.59 -11.19
C VAL A 234 -7.30 17.47 -12.43
N GLY A 235 -7.14 16.86 -13.61
CA GLY A 235 -7.21 17.55 -14.89
C GLY A 235 -7.95 16.69 -15.92
N LYS A 236 -8.53 17.29 -16.98
CA LYS A 236 -9.44 16.59 -17.89
C LYS A 236 -9.13 16.85 -19.36
N ILE A 237 -9.37 15.82 -20.19
CA ILE A 237 -9.67 15.98 -21.62
C ILE A 237 -11.19 15.84 -21.74
N GLN A 238 -11.87 16.89 -22.20
CA GLN A 238 -13.33 16.89 -22.29
C GLN A 238 -13.85 15.90 -23.32
N GLY A 239 -14.81 15.08 -22.92
CA GLY A 239 -15.52 14.19 -23.82
C GLY A 239 -16.48 14.92 -24.75
N THR A 240 -16.78 14.31 -25.89
CA THR A 240 -17.61 14.90 -26.95
C THR A 240 -19.07 14.44 -26.95
N GLU A 241 -19.38 13.32 -26.31
CA GLU A 241 -20.69 12.67 -26.45
C GLU A 241 -21.49 12.50 -25.15
N THR A 242 -20.85 12.48 -24.00
CA THR A 242 -21.50 12.15 -22.72
C THR A 242 -20.81 12.80 -21.54
N ASP A 243 -21.55 12.99 -20.44
CA ASP A 243 -21.03 13.43 -19.15
C ASP A 243 -20.31 12.32 -18.35
N ALA A 244 -20.31 11.08 -18.85
CA ALA A 244 -19.60 9.98 -18.22
C ALA A 244 -18.08 10.14 -18.39
N MET A 245 -17.31 9.50 -17.49
CA MET A 245 -15.87 9.69 -17.41
C MET A 245 -15.14 8.35 -17.33
N ILE A 246 -13.87 8.37 -17.76
CA ILE A 246 -12.85 7.37 -17.45
C ILE A 246 -11.78 8.10 -16.63
N VAL A 247 -11.33 7.50 -15.53
CA VAL A 247 -10.29 8.05 -14.67
C VAL A 247 -9.00 7.27 -14.87
N LEU A 248 -7.87 7.97 -14.88
CA LEU A 248 -6.54 7.41 -14.68
C LEU A 248 -6.04 7.95 -13.35
N SER A 249 -5.74 7.08 -12.41
CA SER A 249 -5.31 7.45 -11.07
C SER A 249 -3.94 6.87 -10.75
N ALA A 250 -3.18 7.59 -9.92
CA ALA A 250 -1.90 7.20 -9.34
C ALA A 250 -1.61 8.14 -8.19
N HIS A 251 -0.90 7.70 -7.17
CA HIS A 251 -0.58 8.59 -6.06
C HIS A 251 0.76 9.31 -6.21
N TYR A 252 0.93 10.44 -5.52
CA TYR A 252 2.12 11.26 -5.65
C TYR A 252 2.82 11.56 -4.32
N ASP A 253 2.26 11.15 -3.19
CA ASP A 253 2.99 11.06 -1.94
C ASP A 253 3.96 9.86 -1.97
N SER A 254 4.93 9.82 -1.09
CA SER A 254 5.85 8.69 -1.03
C SER A 254 6.68 8.68 0.23
N TYR A 255 7.21 7.51 0.55
CA TYR A 255 8.36 7.34 1.42
C TYR A 255 9.65 7.33 0.59
N PHE A 256 10.72 7.91 1.10
CA PHE A 256 12.01 8.05 0.42
C PHE A 256 11.86 8.73 -0.97
N ASP A 257 12.63 8.30 -1.96
CA ASP A 257 12.51 8.84 -3.32
C ASP A 257 11.22 8.39 -4.01
N GLY A 258 10.73 7.18 -3.70
CA GLY A 258 9.50 6.63 -4.25
C GLY A 258 9.52 6.60 -5.77
N PHE A 259 10.56 6.02 -6.37
CA PHE A 259 10.71 6.01 -7.82
C PHE A 259 9.65 5.15 -8.50
N GLN A 260 9.48 3.91 -8.02
CA GLN A 260 8.40 3.04 -8.43
C GLN A 260 7.11 3.45 -7.72
N ASP A 261 7.19 3.69 -6.44
CA ASP A 261 6.10 3.92 -5.50
C ASP A 261 5.97 5.42 -5.12
N ASP A 262 5.30 6.30 -5.92
CA ASP A 262 4.59 5.91 -7.12
C ASP A 262 4.85 6.92 -8.26
N ASN A 263 6.10 7.49 -8.29
CA ASN A 263 6.47 8.49 -9.31
C ASN A 263 6.33 7.97 -10.73
N CYS A 264 6.65 6.69 -10.97
CA CYS A 264 6.54 6.08 -12.30
C CYS A 264 5.09 6.01 -12.77
N ALA A 265 4.14 5.70 -11.88
CA ALA A 265 2.74 5.65 -12.26
C ALA A 265 2.17 7.04 -12.57
N VAL A 266 2.47 8.04 -11.73
CA VAL A 266 2.11 9.43 -12.05
C VAL A 266 2.69 9.85 -13.40
N SER A 267 3.96 9.56 -13.64
CA SER A 267 4.61 9.88 -14.92
C SER A 267 3.97 9.14 -16.09
N MET A 268 3.53 7.89 -15.90
CA MET A 268 2.83 7.10 -16.92
C MET A 268 1.48 7.72 -17.28
N THR A 269 0.68 8.15 -16.31
CA THR A 269 -0.60 8.82 -16.57
C THR A 269 -0.39 10.09 -17.43
N PHE A 270 0.62 10.90 -17.09
CA PHE A 270 0.97 12.11 -17.84
C PHE A 270 1.47 11.79 -19.26
N GLY A 271 2.27 10.74 -19.42
CA GLY A 271 2.76 10.28 -20.70
C GLY A 271 1.63 9.84 -21.64
N ILE A 272 0.68 9.04 -21.13
CA ILE A 272 -0.51 8.60 -21.86
C ILE A 272 -1.35 9.80 -22.31
N ILE A 273 -1.66 10.69 -21.39
CA ILE A 273 -2.50 11.86 -21.67
C ILE A 273 -1.83 12.81 -22.66
N LYS A 274 -0.54 13.06 -22.48
CA LYS A 274 0.21 13.91 -23.40
C LYS A 274 0.19 13.33 -24.82
N ALA A 275 0.36 12.03 -24.99
CA ALA A 275 0.28 11.38 -26.29
C ALA A 275 -1.10 11.53 -26.92
N LEU A 276 -2.19 11.43 -26.17
CA LEU A 276 -3.54 11.67 -26.66
C LEU A 276 -3.74 13.13 -27.13
N ILE A 277 -3.32 14.09 -26.31
CA ILE A 277 -3.44 15.53 -26.65
C ILE A 277 -2.61 15.86 -27.88
N ASP A 278 -1.35 15.42 -27.93
CA ASP A 278 -0.44 15.68 -29.08
C ASP A 278 -0.93 15.03 -30.37
N SER A 279 -1.64 13.90 -30.29
CA SER A 279 -2.27 13.25 -31.44
C SER A 279 -3.56 13.95 -31.93
N GLY A 280 -4.10 14.89 -31.15
CA GLY A 280 -5.38 15.52 -31.39
C GLY A 280 -6.58 14.60 -31.17
N TYR A 281 -6.42 13.55 -30.34
CA TYR A 281 -7.50 12.62 -30.03
C TYR A 281 -8.68 13.34 -29.37
N GLN A 282 -9.88 13.04 -29.84
CA GLN A 282 -11.13 13.58 -29.28
C GLN A 282 -11.89 12.44 -28.62
N PRO A 283 -11.82 12.31 -27.29
CA PRO A 283 -12.46 11.21 -26.60
C PRO A 283 -13.98 11.36 -26.60
N ARG A 284 -14.66 10.24 -26.56
CA ARG A 284 -16.10 10.16 -26.38
C ARG A 284 -16.48 10.49 -24.92
N TYR A 285 -15.84 9.83 -23.99
CA TYR A 285 -15.96 10.08 -22.55
C TYR A 285 -14.97 11.16 -22.11
N THR A 286 -15.30 11.92 -21.07
CA THR A 286 -14.29 12.75 -20.43
C THR A 286 -13.21 11.85 -19.83
N ILE A 287 -11.96 12.07 -20.20
CA ILE A 287 -10.81 11.40 -19.57
C ILE A 287 -10.28 12.32 -18.47
N ALA A 288 -10.33 11.86 -17.24
CA ALA A 288 -9.77 12.57 -16.09
C ALA A 288 -8.47 11.91 -15.62
N VAL A 289 -7.45 12.71 -15.35
CA VAL A 289 -6.28 12.30 -14.57
C VAL A 289 -6.49 12.75 -13.15
N CYS A 290 -6.30 11.86 -12.21
CA CYS A 290 -6.36 12.13 -10.80
C CYS A 290 -5.04 11.72 -10.14
N ALA A 291 -4.14 12.68 -9.92
CA ALA A 291 -2.97 12.46 -9.09
C ALA A 291 -3.40 12.54 -7.62
N LEU A 292 -3.37 11.42 -6.94
CA LEU A 292 -3.90 11.23 -5.59
C LEU A 292 -2.84 11.59 -4.56
N ALA A 293 -3.25 12.28 -3.51
CA ALA A 293 -2.46 12.58 -2.34
C ALA A 293 -2.75 11.56 -1.24
N ALA A 294 -1.80 11.33 -0.35
CA ALA A 294 -2.01 10.57 0.87
C ALA A 294 -2.54 9.15 0.62
N GLU A 295 -2.00 8.44 -0.36
CA GLU A 295 -2.25 7.01 -0.54
C GLU A 295 -1.61 6.22 0.59
N GLU A 296 -0.35 6.47 0.85
CA GLU A 296 0.52 5.88 1.86
C GLU A 296 0.11 6.23 3.30
N TRP A 297 -1.08 6.74 3.47
CA TRP A 297 -1.50 7.37 4.70
C TRP A 297 -2.94 7.07 5.08
N GLY A 298 -3.10 6.57 6.29
CA GLY A 298 -4.41 6.35 6.87
C GLY A 298 -4.85 7.46 7.82
N VAL A 299 -5.98 7.22 8.44
CA VAL A 299 -6.51 8.04 9.53
C VAL A 299 -6.00 7.46 10.85
N CYS A 300 -5.40 8.29 11.71
CA CYS A 300 -4.96 7.87 13.04
C CYS A 300 -6.08 7.19 13.83
N ASP A 301 -5.73 6.17 14.58
CA ASP A 301 -6.66 5.32 15.33
C ASP A 301 -7.71 4.60 14.45
N SER A 302 -7.45 4.51 13.15
CA SER A 302 -8.25 3.77 12.19
C SER A 302 -7.59 2.43 11.84
N LYS A 303 -8.35 1.53 11.21
CA LYS A 303 -7.83 0.29 10.62
C LYS A 303 -7.39 0.47 9.16
N PHE A 304 -7.70 1.61 8.58
CA PHE A 304 -7.33 1.96 7.23
C PHE A 304 -6.10 2.85 7.29
N ASP A 305 -4.99 2.30 6.87
CA ASP A 305 -3.66 2.90 6.93
C ASP A 305 -3.13 3.33 5.56
N TRP A 306 -4.00 3.38 4.53
CA TRP A 306 -3.67 3.82 3.18
C TRP A 306 -4.89 4.36 2.42
N SER A 307 -4.69 4.90 1.20
CA SER A 307 -5.74 5.32 0.25
C SER A 307 -6.65 6.44 0.75
N THR A 308 -6.17 7.29 1.66
CA THR A 308 -6.95 8.41 2.23
C THR A 308 -7.38 9.40 1.15
N GLY A 309 -6.52 9.68 0.16
CA GLY A 309 -6.81 10.61 -0.93
C GLY A 309 -7.92 10.13 -1.85
N ALA A 310 -7.84 8.88 -2.32
CA ALA A 310 -8.86 8.31 -3.18
C ALA A 310 -10.22 8.20 -2.49
N TRP A 311 -10.22 7.77 -1.23
CA TRP A 311 -11.46 7.72 -0.45
C TRP A 311 -12.12 9.11 -0.33
N ASN A 312 -11.34 10.14 0.03
CA ASN A 312 -11.86 11.50 0.11
C ASN A 312 -12.36 12.01 -1.25
N GLN A 313 -11.65 11.66 -2.35
CA GLN A 313 -12.04 12.06 -3.70
C GLN A 313 -13.48 11.67 -4.01
N VAL A 314 -13.83 10.40 -3.80
CA VAL A 314 -15.10 9.83 -4.27
C VAL A 314 -16.21 9.80 -3.24
N PHE A 315 -15.90 9.96 -1.95
CA PHE A 315 -16.93 9.98 -0.91
C PHE A 315 -17.25 11.39 -0.39
N ARG A 316 -16.29 12.34 -0.48
CA ARG A 316 -16.44 13.67 0.11
C ARG A 316 -16.33 14.82 -0.87
N VAL A 317 -15.31 14.82 -1.73
CA VAL A 317 -15.04 15.94 -2.63
C VAL A 317 -15.91 15.84 -3.88
N HIS A 318 -15.94 14.67 -4.53
CA HIS A 318 -16.67 14.41 -5.75
C HIS A 318 -17.59 13.18 -5.65
N PRO A 319 -18.55 13.14 -4.72
CA PRO A 319 -19.47 12.01 -4.63
C PRO A 319 -20.33 11.80 -5.89
N GLU A 320 -20.44 12.82 -6.75
CA GLU A 320 -21.10 12.71 -8.05
C GLU A 320 -20.32 11.88 -9.09
N TRP A 321 -19.05 11.53 -8.84
CA TRP A 321 -18.31 10.58 -9.68
C TRP A 321 -18.93 9.17 -9.61
N GLN A 322 -19.53 8.84 -8.50
CA GLN A 322 -20.33 7.63 -8.33
C GLN A 322 -21.51 7.64 -9.32
N GLY A 323 -21.54 6.68 -10.25
CA GLY A 323 -22.54 6.63 -11.31
C GLY A 323 -22.22 7.45 -12.57
N ARG A 324 -21.05 8.12 -12.63
CA ARG A 324 -20.54 8.83 -13.82
C ARG A 324 -19.24 8.24 -14.33
N VAL A 325 -18.37 7.77 -13.45
CA VAL A 325 -17.11 7.12 -13.83
C VAL A 325 -17.41 5.67 -14.22
N ILE A 326 -17.15 5.33 -15.48
CA ILE A 326 -17.41 3.99 -16.04
C ILE A 326 -16.24 3.03 -15.82
N ALA A 327 -15.06 3.56 -15.61
CA ALA A 327 -13.84 2.81 -15.27
C ALA A 327 -12.82 3.74 -14.62
N ASP A 328 -12.11 3.21 -13.64
CA ASP A 328 -10.88 3.75 -13.11
C ASP A 328 -9.72 2.81 -13.46
N LEU A 329 -8.66 3.37 -14.00
CA LEU A 329 -7.39 2.71 -14.27
C LEU A 329 -6.39 3.26 -13.26
N ASN A 330 -6.24 2.57 -12.15
CA ASN A 330 -5.24 2.88 -11.15
C ASN A 330 -3.90 2.25 -11.54
N PHE A 331 -2.82 2.90 -11.23
CA PHE A 331 -1.47 2.44 -11.53
C PHE A 331 -0.61 2.46 -10.28
N GLU A 332 0.19 1.40 -10.16
CA GLU A 332 1.12 1.17 -9.07
C GLU A 332 2.41 0.56 -9.61
N LEU A 333 3.55 1.14 -9.28
CA LEU A 333 4.87 0.55 -9.53
C LEU A 333 5.10 0.02 -10.98
N PRO A 334 4.77 0.76 -12.05
CA PRO A 334 4.65 0.18 -13.40
C PRO A 334 5.98 0.05 -14.16
N ALA A 335 7.11 0.45 -13.62
CA ALA A 335 8.37 0.49 -14.35
C ALA A 335 9.35 -0.65 -13.97
N HIS A 336 8.84 -1.71 -13.31
CA HIS A 336 9.57 -2.91 -12.93
C HIS A 336 8.70 -4.15 -13.13
N ALA A 337 9.29 -5.27 -13.58
CA ALA A 337 8.58 -6.54 -13.67
C ALA A 337 8.56 -7.23 -12.31
N HIS A 338 7.41 -7.25 -11.67
CA HIS A 338 7.23 -7.84 -10.35
C HIS A 338 7.14 -9.37 -10.36
N ASN A 339 6.78 -9.95 -11.52
CA ASN A 339 6.62 -11.40 -11.70
C ASN A 339 7.04 -11.82 -13.11
N THR A 340 7.14 -13.12 -13.37
CA THR A 340 7.33 -13.71 -14.72
C THR A 340 6.09 -13.61 -15.61
N GLN A 341 4.92 -13.41 -15.02
CA GLN A 341 3.66 -13.15 -15.69
C GLN A 341 3.13 -11.78 -15.23
N ASP A 342 2.82 -10.90 -16.20
CA ASP A 342 2.12 -9.65 -15.89
C ASP A 342 0.64 -9.87 -15.67
N ALA A 343 -0.03 -8.99 -14.92
CA ALA A 343 -1.45 -9.08 -14.69
C ALA A 343 -2.14 -7.71 -14.58
N ILE A 344 -3.40 -7.68 -15.02
CA ILE A 344 -4.35 -6.62 -14.68
C ILE A 344 -5.27 -7.19 -13.59
N ARG A 345 -5.26 -6.58 -12.42
CA ARG A 345 -6.19 -6.92 -11.34
C ARG A 345 -7.42 -6.03 -11.45
N SER A 346 -8.61 -6.60 -11.29
CA SER A 346 -9.86 -5.85 -11.46
C SER A 346 -10.96 -6.33 -10.52
N THR A 347 -12.02 -5.56 -10.44
CA THR A 347 -13.28 -6.06 -9.87
C THR A 347 -13.79 -7.27 -10.66
N TYR A 348 -14.58 -8.13 -10.05
CA TYR A 348 -15.12 -9.33 -10.70
C TYR A 348 -15.82 -9.02 -12.01
N GLU A 349 -16.57 -7.92 -12.03
CA GLU A 349 -17.43 -7.55 -13.13
C GLU A 349 -16.70 -7.13 -14.41
N SER A 350 -15.44 -6.67 -14.29
CA SER A 350 -14.61 -6.26 -15.43
C SER A 350 -13.75 -7.40 -15.98
N ALA A 351 -13.65 -8.52 -15.26
CA ALA A 351 -12.64 -9.55 -15.53
C ALA A 351 -12.77 -10.20 -16.92
N ASP A 352 -13.98 -10.50 -17.40
CA ASP A 352 -14.17 -11.16 -18.71
C ASP A 352 -13.88 -10.21 -19.86
N PHE A 353 -14.31 -8.96 -19.78
CA PHE A 353 -13.93 -7.93 -20.75
C PHE A 353 -12.39 -7.79 -20.85
N LEU A 354 -11.71 -7.73 -19.72
CA LEU A 354 -10.26 -7.60 -19.67
C LEU A 354 -9.55 -8.85 -20.22
N LYS A 355 -10.04 -10.05 -19.95
CA LYS A 355 -9.49 -11.28 -20.55
C LYS A 355 -9.55 -11.24 -22.08
N HIS A 356 -10.71 -10.90 -22.65
CA HIS A 356 -10.85 -10.75 -24.10
C HIS A 356 -9.97 -9.65 -24.67
N PHE A 357 -9.80 -8.54 -23.93
CA PHE A 357 -8.88 -7.47 -24.33
C PHE A 357 -7.43 -7.98 -24.36
N CYS A 358 -6.99 -8.69 -23.33
CA CYS A 358 -5.61 -9.20 -23.20
C CYS A 358 -5.24 -10.22 -24.28
N GLU A 359 -6.19 -10.97 -24.84
CA GLU A 359 -5.94 -11.92 -25.94
C GLU A 359 -5.26 -11.32 -27.16
N ASN A 360 -5.42 -10.00 -27.37
CA ASN A 360 -4.89 -9.27 -28.52
C ASN A 360 -3.64 -8.43 -28.17
N ILE A 361 -3.07 -8.61 -27.01
CA ILE A 361 -1.90 -7.85 -26.53
C ILE A 361 -0.63 -8.67 -26.78
N THR A 362 0.36 -8.02 -27.40
CA THR A 362 1.69 -8.63 -27.56
C THR A 362 2.53 -8.30 -26.32
N VAL A 363 2.94 -9.31 -25.58
CA VAL A 363 3.69 -9.18 -24.34
C VAL A 363 5.19 -9.35 -24.61
N PRO A 364 6.06 -8.48 -24.06
CA PRO A 364 7.51 -8.62 -24.18
C PRO A 364 8.01 -9.84 -23.39
N LYS A 365 8.46 -10.86 -24.12
CA LYS A 365 8.86 -12.16 -23.55
C LYS A 365 10.12 -12.08 -22.67
N GLU A 366 10.92 -11.06 -22.85
CA GLU A 366 12.11 -10.79 -22.02
C GLU A 366 11.72 -10.35 -20.60
N ALA A 367 10.61 -9.62 -20.45
CA ALA A 367 10.10 -9.17 -19.17
C ALA A 367 9.10 -10.17 -18.56
N TYR A 368 8.18 -10.64 -19.40
CA TYR A 368 7.07 -11.50 -18.99
C TYR A 368 7.01 -12.79 -19.81
N PRO A 369 7.91 -13.76 -19.54
CA PRO A 369 7.96 -15.03 -20.29
C PRO A 369 6.66 -15.82 -20.22
N ASP A 370 5.92 -15.71 -19.12
CA ASP A 370 4.64 -16.41 -18.87
C ASP A 370 3.41 -15.61 -19.36
N GLY A 371 3.64 -14.43 -19.93
CA GLY A 371 2.61 -13.65 -20.61
C GLY A 371 1.85 -12.65 -19.71
N LEU A 372 0.59 -12.40 -20.07
CA LEU A 372 -0.33 -11.47 -19.40
C LEU A 372 -1.59 -12.21 -18.99
N THR A 373 -2.10 -11.93 -17.78
CA THR A 373 -3.34 -12.51 -17.27
C THR A 373 -4.24 -11.44 -16.64
N VAL A 374 -5.43 -11.85 -16.18
CA VAL A 374 -6.36 -11.01 -15.43
C VAL A 374 -6.66 -11.68 -14.10
N LEU A 375 -6.47 -10.94 -13.03
CA LEU A 375 -6.76 -11.35 -11.66
C LEU A 375 -8.03 -10.66 -11.17
N ALA A 376 -8.84 -11.36 -10.38
CA ALA A 376 -10.02 -10.82 -9.72
C ALA A 376 -10.33 -11.60 -8.43
N PRO A 377 -10.76 -10.93 -7.39
CA PRO A 377 -11.10 -9.49 -7.30
C PRO A 377 -9.87 -8.60 -7.19
N ILE A 378 -10.13 -7.28 -7.09
CA ILE A 378 -9.16 -6.33 -6.55
C ILE A 378 -8.87 -6.68 -5.08
N GLU A 379 -7.72 -6.26 -4.62
CA GLU A 379 -7.33 -6.36 -3.20
C GLU A 379 -7.51 -5.00 -2.51
N THR A 380 -7.27 -4.95 -1.20
CA THR A 380 -7.39 -3.70 -0.42
C THR A 380 -6.05 -2.96 -0.33
N TRP A 381 -5.20 -3.02 -1.33
CA TRP A 381 -3.80 -2.62 -1.24
C TRP A 381 -3.47 -1.27 -1.87
N SER A 382 -4.42 -0.67 -2.60
CA SER A 382 -4.20 0.59 -3.30
C SER A 382 -5.51 1.37 -3.50
N ASP A 383 -5.41 2.50 -4.14
CA ASP A 383 -6.47 3.48 -4.41
C ASP A 383 -7.67 2.92 -5.21
N ASP A 384 -7.44 1.91 -6.07
CA ASP A 384 -8.49 1.24 -6.83
C ASP A 384 -9.59 0.63 -5.94
N PHE A 385 -9.23 0.18 -4.73
CA PHE A 385 -10.21 -0.31 -3.76
C PHE A 385 -11.16 0.78 -3.29
N SER A 386 -10.67 1.97 -2.97
CA SER A 386 -11.49 3.12 -2.57
C SER A 386 -12.46 3.52 -3.69
N MET A 387 -12.00 3.50 -4.96
CA MET A 387 -12.83 3.76 -6.13
C MET A 387 -13.92 2.69 -6.26
N ALA A 388 -13.56 1.41 -6.16
CA ALA A 388 -14.50 0.29 -6.31
C ALA A 388 -15.62 0.32 -5.26
N ILE A 389 -15.29 0.49 -3.98
CA ILE A 389 -16.31 0.55 -2.92
C ILE A 389 -17.21 1.78 -3.00
N ALA A 390 -16.79 2.82 -3.72
CA ALA A 390 -17.63 3.95 -4.07
C ALA A 390 -18.62 3.66 -5.23
N GLY A 391 -18.47 2.50 -5.89
CA GLY A 391 -19.30 2.11 -7.03
C GLY A 391 -18.70 2.50 -8.38
N ILE A 392 -17.38 2.65 -8.45
CA ILE A 392 -16.61 2.92 -9.66
C ILE A 392 -15.85 1.63 -10.03
N PRO A 393 -16.13 0.99 -11.18
CA PRO A 393 -15.38 -0.18 -11.62
C PRO A 393 -13.89 0.16 -11.77
N SER A 394 -13.02 -0.55 -11.07
CA SER A 394 -11.59 -0.21 -11.01
C SER A 394 -10.71 -1.36 -11.45
N THR A 395 -9.53 -1.00 -11.91
CA THR A 395 -8.42 -1.90 -12.23
C THR A 395 -7.11 -1.34 -11.71
N VAL A 396 -6.17 -2.21 -11.39
CA VAL A 396 -4.78 -1.86 -11.10
C VAL A 396 -3.85 -2.85 -11.79
N ASN A 397 -2.65 -2.43 -12.20
CA ASN A 397 -1.62 -3.36 -12.64
C ASN A 397 -1.12 -4.18 -11.44
N ASP A 398 -0.73 -5.43 -11.65
CA ASP A 398 -0.23 -6.27 -10.56
C ASP A 398 1.17 -5.84 -10.14
N PHE A 399 1.34 -5.51 -8.86
CA PHE A 399 2.59 -5.02 -8.27
C PHE A 399 3.01 -5.82 -7.03
N SER A 400 2.14 -6.69 -6.55
CA SER A 400 2.24 -7.31 -5.23
C SER A 400 3.12 -8.57 -5.17
N ALA A 401 3.63 -9.04 -6.31
CA ALA A 401 4.43 -10.25 -6.39
C ALA A 401 5.94 -9.95 -6.48
N GLY A 402 6.76 -10.98 -6.23
CA GLY A 402 8.19 -10.92 -6.40
C GLY A 402 8.96 -10.23 -5.26
N PRO A 403 10.29 -10.20 -5.38
CA PRO A 403 11.17 -9.76 -4.29
C PRO A 403 11.17 -8.25 -4.06
N PHE A 404 10.71 -7.43 -5.02
CA PHE A 404 10.70 -5.97 -4.92
C PHE A 404 10.00 -5.50 -3.64
N MET A 405 8.84 -6.06 -3.32
CA MET A 405 8.04 -5.70 -2.15
C MET A 405 8.76 -5.92 -0.81
N GLU A 406 9.76 -6.77 -0.78
CA GLU A 406 10.57 -7.02 0.41
C GLU A 406 11.89 -6.25 0.39
N THR A 407 12.51 -6.11 -0.79
CA THR A 407 13.88 -5.63 -0.93
C THR A 407 14.00 -4.13 -1.19
N HIS A 408 13.03 -3.51 -1.85
CA HIS A 408 13.08 -2.11 -2.30
C HIS A 408 11.92 -1.26 -1.77
N TYR A 409 10.71 -1.83 -1.74
CA TYR A 409 9.49 -1.14 -1.37
C TYR A 409 9.64 -0.43 -0.02
N HIS A 410 9.21 0.83 0.05
CA HIS A 410 9.30 1.70 1.22
C HIS A 410 10.73 1.82 1.80
N SER A 411 11.73 1.82 0.94
CA SER A 411 13.13 2.01 1.31
C SER A 411 13.83 3.01 0.39
N GLN A 412 15.03 3.46 0.78
CA GLN A 412 15.86 4.31 -0.09
C GLN A 412 16.38 3.58 -1.34
N TYR A 413 16.09 2.29 -1.48
CA TYR A 413 16.43 1.49 -2.65
C TYR A 413 15.33 1.49 -3.71
N ASP A 414 14.16 2.04 -3.41
CA ASP A 414 13.18 2.39 -4.45
C ASP A 414 13.61 3.66 -5.18
N ASN A 415 14.53 3.49 -6.11
CA ASN A 415 15.19 4.54 -6.87
C ASN A 415 15.33 4.16 -8.36
N GLU A 416 15.93 5.03 -9.18
CA GLU A 416 16.03 4.85 -10.63
C GLU A 416 16.87 3.63 -11.08
N GLU A 417 17.66 3.00 -10.20
CA GLU A 417 18.52 1.86 -10.55
C GLU A 417 17.71 0.61 -10.93
N ILE A 418 16.45 0.53 -10.45
CA ILE A 418 15.55 -0.60 -10.73
C ILE A 418 14.68 -0.40 -11.98
N TYR A 419 14.83 0.72 -12.69
CA TYR A 419 14.05 1.03 -13.89
C TYR A 419 14.24 0.03 -15.03
N GLN A 420 13.15 -0.45 -15.59
CA GLN A 420 13.12 -1.37 -16.74
C GLN A 420 12.35 -0.75 -17.91
N GLU A 421 13.08 -0.15 -18.87
CA GLU A 421 12.48 0.57 -19.99
C GLU A 421 11.49 -0.26 -20.81
N ASN A 422 11.79 -1.54 -21.06
CA ASN A 422 10.93 -2.44 -21.83
C ASN A 422 9.61 -2.74 -21.11
N VAL A 423 9.62 -2.84 -19.78
CA VAL A 423 8.43 -3.00 -18.93
C VAL A 423 7.59 -1.73 -18.95
N TYR A 424 8.21 -0.60 -18.66
CA TYR A 424 7.51 0.68 -18.59
C TYR A 424 6.88 1.09 -19.91
N ARG A 425 7.59 0.88 -21.03
CA ARG A 425 7.04 1.10 -22.37
C ARG A 425 5.87 0.15 -22.67
N PHE A 426 5.97 -1.11 -22.26
CA PHE A 426 4.88 -2.07 -22.44
C PHE A 426 3.62 -1.62 -21.67
N HIS A 427 3.75 -1.20 -20.42
CA HIS A 427 2.61 -0.70 -19.64
C HIS A 427 2.00 0.56 -20.24
N HIS A 428 2.81 1.51 -20.72
CA HIS A 428 2.29 2.66 -21.48
C HIS A 428 1.43 2.22 -22.69
N GLU A 429 1.91 1.26 -23.46
CA GLU A 429 1.18 0.74 -24.63
C GLU A 429 -0.09 -0.02 -24.22
N LEU A 430 0.01 -0.90 -23.25
CA LEU A 430 -1.09 -1.71 -22.74
C LEU A 430 -2.24 -0.83 -22.24
N TYR A 431 -1.94 0.11 -21.36
CA TYR A 431 -2.97 0.94 -20.74
C TYR A 431 -3.49 2.05 -21.65
N THR A 432 -2.67 2.56 -22.56
CA THR A 432 -3.19 3.43 -23.63
C THR A 432 -4.21 2.69 -24.51
N ARG A 433 -3.92 1.44 -24.89
CA ARG A 433 -4.85 0.62 -25.67
C ARG A 433 -6.12 0.29 -24.89
N LEU A 434 -6.00 0.00 -23.59
CA LEU A 434 -7.15 -0.27 -22.74
C LEU A 434 -8.04 0.98 -22.61
N LEU A 435 -7.45 2.14 -22.35
CA LEU A 435 -8.16 3.43 -22.30
C LEU A 435 -8.92 3.71 -23.60
N LEU A 436 -8.23 3.58 -24.75
CA LEU A 436 -8.86 3.78 -26.06
C LEU A 436 -9.99 2.77 -26.33
N LYS A 437 -9.81 1.52 -25.89
CA LYS A 437 -10.84 0.49 -25.99
C LYS A 437 -12.07 0.84 -25.16
N LEU A 438 -11.87 1.26 -23.92
CA LEU A 438 -12.96 1.69 -23.02
C LEU A 438 -13.72 2.90 -23.59
N ASP A 439 -13.00 3.86 -24.20
CA ASP A 439 -13.60 5.05 -24.80
C ASP A 439 -14.49 4.74 -26.02
N THR A 440 -14.32 3.57 -26.65
CA THR A 440 -15.19 3.11 -27.75
C THR A 440 -16.50 2.45 -27.29
N LEU A 441 -16.63 2.08 -26.03
CA LEU A 441 -17.77 1.35 -25.52
C LEU A 441 -19.00 2.26 -25.37
N ILE A 442 -20.19 1.69 -25.58
CA ILE A 442 -21.47 2.39 -25.35
C ILE A 442 -21.90 2.27 -23.90
N PHE A 443 -21.60 1.12 -23.29
CA PHE A 443 -21.93 0.78 -21.90
C PHE A 443 -20.69 0.29 -21.17
N PRO A 444 -20.58 0.49 -19.84
CA PRO A 444 -19.56 -0.18 -19.04
C PRO A 444 -19.67 -1.70 -19.19
N PRO A 445 -18.56 -2.42 -19.43
CA PRO A 445 -18.57 -3.84 -19.75
C PRO A 445 -18.61 -4.70 -18.47
N LEU A 446 -19.72 -4.61 -17.73
CA LEU A 446 -19.86 -5.23 -16.41
C LEU A 446 -20.57 -6.58 -16.50
N ASP A 447 -19.87 -7.66 -16.16
CA ASP A 447 -20.38 -9.00 -15.99
C ASP A 447 -20.56 -9.35 -14.50
N PHE A 448 -21.78 -9.26 -14.02
CA PHE A 448 -22.11 -9.58 -12.63
C PHE A 448 -22.13 -11.09 -12.34
N SER A 449 -22.04 -11.97 -13.34
CA SER A 449 -22.10 -13.42 -13.16
C SER A 449 -20.91 -13.94 -12.32
N HIS A 450 -19.75 -13.34 -12.46
CA HIS A 450 -18.55 -13.70 -11.69
C HIS A 450 -18.74 -13.55 -10.18
N LEU A 451 -19.32 -12.44 -9.73
CA LEU A 451 -19.64 -12.21 -8.32
C LEU A 451 -20.54 -13.31 -7.78
N PHE A 452 -21.65 -13.59 -8.48
CA PHE A 452 -22.61 -14.62 -8.04
C PHE A 452 -22.02 -16.03 -8.07
N ARG A 453 -21.18 -16.34 -9.06
CA ARG A 453 -20.46 -17.62 -9.13
C ARG A 453 -19.51 -17.80 -7.95
N LYS A 454 -18.81 -16.75 -7.53
CA LYS A 454 -17.94 -16.79 -6.35
C LYS A 454 -18.72 -16.91 -5.05
N MET A 455 -19.85 -16.20 -4.93
CA MET A 455 -20.75 -16.35 -3.78
C MET A 455 -21.27 -17.78 -3.69
N HIS A 456 -21.77 -18.35 -4.79
CA HIS A 456 -22.25 -19.73 -4.87
C HIS A 456 -21.18 -20.73 -4.41
N SER A 457 -19.97 -20.64 -4.97
CA SER A 457 -18.88 -21.57 -4.61
C SER A 457 -18.45 -21.43 -3.15
N SER A 458 -18.39 -20.23 -2.61
CA SER A 458 -18.02 -19.99 -1.20
C SER A 458 -19.06 -20.54 -0.24
N VAL A 459 -20.35 -20.32 -0.53
CA VAL A 459 -21.44 -20.85 0.31
C VAL A 459 -21.51 -22.38 0.23
N SER A 460 -21.33 -22.95 -0.97
CA SER A 460 -21.32 -24.41 -1.18
C SER A 460 -20.19 -25.09 -0.41
N ALA A 461 -18.98 -24.52 -0.41
CA ALA A 461 -17.84 -25.04 0.34
C ALA A 461 -18.12 -25.03 1.86
N ARG A 462 -18.61 -23.90 2.40
CA ARG A 462 -18.93 -23.78 3.82
C ARG A 462 -20.11 -24.69 4.23
N MET A 463 -21.11 -24.88 3.38
CA MET A 463 -22.23 -25.77 3.65
C MET A 463 -21.78 -27.23 3.83
N ALA A 464 -20.74 -27.66 3.11
CA ALA A 464 -20.17 -29.01 3.25
C ALA A 464 -19.51 -29.25 4.61
N GLU A 465 -19.14 -28.19 5.33
CA GLU A 465 -18.48 -28.23 6.64
C GLU A 465 -19.44 -27.98 7.81
N GLN A 466 -20.72 -27.65 7.53
CA GLN A 466 -21.68 -27.19 8.54
C GLN A 466 -22.69 -28.29 8.93
N ASP A 467 -22.77 -28.59 10.23
CA ASP A 467 -23.65 -29.62 10.80
C ASP A 467 -25.02 -29.09 11.31
N GLU A 468 -25.20 -27.76 11.44
CA GLU A 468 -26.45 -27.17 11.94
C GLU A 468 -27.56 -27.15 10.88
N GLU A 469 -28.63 -27.86 11.14
CA GLU A 469 -29.74 -28.08 10.19
C GLU A 469 -30.47 -26.78 9.77
N ASP A 470 -30.68 -25.86 10.70
CA ASP A 470 -31.31 -24.55 10.41
C ASP A 470 -30.43 -23.69 9.48
N LEU A 471 -29.11 -23.71 9.68
CA LEU A 471 -28.16 -22.95 8.86
C LEU A 471 -28.04 -23.56 7.46
N GLN A 472 -28.10 -24.89 7.33
CA GLN A 472 -28.12 -25.59 6.03
C GLN A 472 -29.31 -25.15 5.16
N GLY A 473 -30.50 -24.97 5.73
CA GLY A 473 -31.69 -24.51 5.00
C GLY A 473 -31.52 -23.09 4.42
N VAL A 474 -30.89 -22.18 5.18
CA VAL A 474 -30.57 -20.83 4.72
C VAL A 474 -29.53 -20.87 3.63
N MET A 475 -28.45 -21.66 3.79
CA MET A 475 -27.37 -21.79 2.81
C MET A 475 -27.87 -22.40 1.50
N GLN A 476 -28.73 -23.41 1.53
CA GLN A 476 -29.40 -23.98 0.34
C GLN A 476 -30.24 -22.95 -0.41
N THR A 477 -30.93 -22.08 0.33
CA THR A 477 -31.71 -20.99 -0.29
C THR A 477 -30.76 -20.00 -0.97
N LEU A 478 -29.68 -19.61 -0.30
CA LEU A 478 -28.69 -18.67 -0.86
C LEU A 478 -28.01 -19.25 -2.12
N ILE A 479 -27.65 -20.54 -2.12
CA ILE A 479 -27.14 -21.24 -3.31
C ILE A 479 -28.10 -21.12 -4.49
N ARG A 480 -29.37 -21.45 -4.30
CA ARG A 480 -30.36 -21.38 -5.36
C ARG A 480 -30.57 -19.96 -5.90
N GLU A 481 -30.61 -18.95 -5.02
CA GLU A 481 -30.79 -17.56 -5.42
C GLU A 481 -29.55 -17.03 -6.16
N THR A 482 -28.33 -17.41 -5.72
CA THR A 482 -27.09 -17.03 -6.41
C THR A 482 -26.95 -17.70 -7.76
N GLU A 483 -27.34 -18.98 -7.93
CA GLU A 483 -27.40 -19.64 -9.24
C GLU A 483 -28.37 -18.97 -10.21
N GLN A 484 -29.54 -18.53 -9.72
CA GLN A 484 -30.48 -17.80 -10.54
C GLN A 484 -29.94 -16.42 -10.93
N ALA A 485 -29.35 -15.72 -9.99
CA ALA A 485 -28.73 -14.42 -10.24
C ALA A 485 -27.57 -14.52 -11.25
N GLU A 486 -26.73 -15.56 -11.15
CA GLU A 486 -25.67 -15.84 -12.12
C GLU A 486 -26.22 -15.97 -13.54
N ARG A 487 -27.20 -16.82 -13.76
CA ARG A 487 -27.82 -16.98 -15.09
C ARG A 487 -28.42 -15.69 -15.64
N THR A 488 -29.08 -14.91 -14.79
CA THR A 488 -29.66 -13.63 -15.21
C THR A 488 -28.56 -12.61 -15.57
N ALA A 489 -27.46 -12.64 -14.83
CA ALA A 489 -26.29 -11.78 -15.09
C ALA A 489 -25.57 -12.17 -16.38
N GLU A 490 -25.43 -13.47 -16.69
CA GLU A 490 -24.89 -13.96 -17.96
C GLU A 490 -25.74 -13.47 -19.15
N GLU A 491 -27.08 -13.60 -19.08
CA GLU A 491 -27.99 -13.11 -20.12
C GLU A 491 -27.86 -11.57 -20.31
N LEU A 492 -27.71 -10.83 -19.21
CA LEU A 492 -27.49 -9.37 -19.24
C LEU A 492 -26.16 -9.03 -19.90
N TYR A 493 -25.09 -9.73 -19.56
CA TYR A 493 -23.77 -9.47 -20.12
C TYR A 493 -23.72 -9.79 -21.62
N GLU A 494 -24.29 -10.91 -22.05
CA GLU A 494 -24.45 -11.20 -23.48
C GLU A 494 -25.20 -10.08 -24.23
N TRP A 495 -26.23 -9.51 -23.59
CA TRP A 495 -26.95 -8.39 -24.17
C TRP A 495 -26.09 -7.13 -24.25
N ILE A 496 -25.30 -6.83 -23.20
CA ILE A 496 -24.33 -5.71 -23.17
C ILE A 496 -23.36 -5.86 -24.33
N GLU A 497 -22.71 -7.01 -24.49
CA GLU A 497 -21.73 -7.26 -25.55
C GLU A 497 -22.33 -7.07 -26.96
N LYS A 498 -23.49 -7.66 -27.20
CA LYS A 498 -24.21 -7.52 -28.48
C LYS A 498 -24.61 -6.06 -28.77
N SER A 499 -24.92 -5.31 -27.72
CA SER A 499 -25.39 -3.93 -27.83
C SER A 499 -24.26 -2.91 -28.00
N GLN A 500 -22.99 -3.25 -27.68
CA GLN A 500 -21.83 -2.42 -27.96
C GLN A 500 -21.62 -2.14 -29.47
N ILE A 501 -22.24 -2.93 -30.34
CA ILE A 501 -22.00 -2.90 -31.81
C ILE A 501 -23.03 -2.03 -32.54
N VAL A 502 -24.13 -1.59 -31.91
CA VAL A 502 -25.31 -1.05 -32.63
C VAL A 502 -25.55 0.43 -32.34
N CYS A 503 -25.28 1.25 -33.39
CA CYS A 503 -25.96 2.49 -33.84
C CYS A 503 -25.96 3.75 -32.94
N PRO A 504 -25.61 4.93 -33.51
CA PRO A 504 -25.53 6.23 -32.81
C PRO A 504 -26.85 6.81 -32.26
N VAL A 505 -28.01 6.21 -32.59
CA VAL A 505 -29.33 6.68 -32.11
C VAL A 505 -29.56 6.36 -30.61
N ALA A 506 -28.71 5.53 -30.02
CA ALA A 506 -28.86 5.07 -28.64
C ALA A 506 -28.20 5.99 -27.59
N ALA A 507 -27.59 7.12 -27.94
CA ALA A 507 -26.81 7.93 -27.01
C ALA A 507 -27.57 8.35 -25.76
N LYS A 508 -28.83 8.80 -25.86
CA LYS A 508 -29.65 9.18 -24.71
C LYS A 508 -30.18 7.98 -23.90
N SER A 509 -30.48 6.86 -24.56
CA SER A 509 -30.88 5.61 -23.90
C SER A 509 -29.67 4.87 -23.30
N GLY A 510 -28.47 5.09 -23.89
CA GLY A 510 -27.22 4.52 -23.42
C GLY A 510 -26.78 5.06 -22.07
N GLU A 511 -26.96 6.35 -21.82
CA GLU A 511 -26.63 6.99 -20.55
C GLU A 511 -27.49 6.46 -19.39
N ASP A 512 -28.81 6.32 -19.57
CA ASP A 512 -29.70 5.74 -18.57
C ASP A 512 -29.32 4.28 -18.24
N ILE A 513 -28.94 3.49 -19.24
CA ILE A 513 -28.49 2.10 -19.05
C ILE A 513 -27.15 2.07 -18.31
N SER A 514 -26.18 2.88 -18.72
CA SER A 514 -24.89 2.97 -18.03
C SER A 514 -25.04 3.35 -16.57
N GLN A 515 -25.89 4.33 -16.26
CA GLN A 515 -26.18 4.73 -14.88
C GLN A 515 -26.85 3.59 -14.09
N ARG A 516 -27.73 2.80 -14.71
CA ARG A 516 -28.35 1.62 -14.06
C ARG A 516 -27.32 0.53 -13.80
N LEU A 517 -26.42 0.24 -14.75
CA LEU A 517 -25.36 -0.75 -14.57
C LEU A 517 -24.41 -0.36 -13.44
N LEU A 518 -23.97 0.90 -13.41
CA LEU A 518 -23.16 1.43 -12.32
C LEU A 518 -23.90 1.43 -10.99
N GLY A 519 -25.23 1.69 -11.01
CA GLY A 519 -26.07 1.59 -9.83
C GLY A 519 -26.21 0.15 -9.30
N ILE A 520 -26.22 -0.85 -10.17
CA ILE A 520 -26.19 -2.28 -9.78
C ILE A 520 -24.81 -2.61 -9.21
N PHE A 521 -23.73 -2.20 -9.88
CA PHE A 521 -22.37 -2.40 -9.41
C PHE A 521 -22.17 -1.82 -8.01
N ARG A 522 -22.55 -0.56 -7.80
CA ARG A 522 -22.48 0.09 -6.48
C ARG A 522 -23.24 -0.68 -5.39
N LYS A 523 -24.45 -1.14 -5.69
CA LYS A 523 -25.23 -1.96 -4.73
C LYS A 523 -24.52 -3.27 -4.41
N GLY A 524 -23.90 -3.91 -5.42
CA GLY A 524 -23.08 -5.10 -5.21
C GLY A 524 -21.93 -4.82 -4.24
N GLN A 525 -21.22 -3.74 -4.42
CA GLN A 525 -20.15 -3.32 -3.51
C GLN A 525 -20.69 -3.02 -2.10
N ASP A 526 -21.77 -2.25 -1.98
CA ASP A 526 -22.40 -1.90 -0.70
C ASP A 526 -22.84 -3.14 0.11
N TYR A 527 -23.34 -4.19 -0.55
CA TYR A 527 -23.89 -5.37 0.13
C TYR A 527 -22.86 -6.47 0.39
N PHE A 528 -21.84 -6.61 -0.45
CA PHE A 528 -20.99 -7.80 -0.45
C PHE A 528 -19.51 -7.54 -0.24
N VAL A 529 -19.04 -6.31 -0.47
CA VAL A 529 -17.62 -6.00 -0.49
C VAL A 529 -17.27 -4.86 0.46
N ARG A 530 -18.12 -3.83 0.55
CA ARG A 530 -17.81 -2.59 1.22
C ARG A 530 -17.40 -2.79 2.67
N LEU A 531 -16.20 -2.32 2.97
CA LEU A 531 -15.79 -1.96 4.32
C LEU A 531 -16.17 -0.51 4.58
N ASN A 532 -16.88 -0.23 5.67
CA ASN A 532 -17.12 1.15 6.03
C ASN A 532 -15.86 1.72 6.65
N TRP A 533 -15.32 2.77 6.05
CA TRP A 533 -14.12 3.46 6.53
C TRP A 533 -14.19 3.92 8.00
N GLN A 534 -15.40 4.20 8.48
CA GLN A 534 -15.66 4.63 9.85
C GLN A 534 -16.15 3.50 10.76
N ASP A 535 -16.32 2.29 10.25
CA ASP A 535 -16.74 1.17 11.08
C ASP A 535 -15.63 0.81 12.05
N GLU A 536 -15.95 0.86 13.33
CA GLU A 536 -15.18 0.15 14.33
C GLU A 536 -15.19 -1.31 13.92
N VAL A 537 -14.07 -1.81 13.48
CA VAL A 537 -13.98 -3.20 13.07
C VAL A 537 -13.93 -4.05 14.31
N LEU A 538 -14.83 -4.96 14.37
CA LEU A 538 -15.00 -5.99 15.37
C LEU A 538 -13.74 -6.83 15.62
#